data_8c7f8e171c20d91f7d62f8cd66ce7307
#
_entry.id   8c7f8e171c20d91f7d62f8cd66ce7307
#
_cell.length_a   1.000
_cell.length_b   1.000
_cell.length_c   1.000
_cell.angle_alpha   90.00
_cell.angle_beta   90.00
_cell.angle_gamma   90.00
#
_symmetry.space_group_name_H-M   'P 1'
#
loop_
_entity.id
_entity.type
_entity.pdbx_description
1 polymer ?
#
loop_
_entity_poly.entity_id
_entity_poly.type
_entity_poly.pdbx_seq_one_letter_code
_entity_poly.pdbx_strand_id
1 'polypeptide(L)'
;ASGVKAQDKVEASVGADLVSGYIWRGQDLGGVSIQPGAGLSYKGFSLSAWGSVGFEGTDTKELDLTLGYEYGGFSVGVTDYWFTSADSPARYSDYKDAHTFEVALGYDFGPVAVNWFTNFAGSVGVNEDGKDAYASYFSVSAPFSLGGIDWTAEIGATPWANDFYNGYSNGFKVSAISLQASKEIKITDSFSLPLWA
;
A
#
# COMPACT_ATOMS: atom_id res chain seq x y z
N ALA A 1 -2.01 -21.12 -3.67
CA ALA A 1 -2.17 -20.49 -4.98
C ALA A 1 -3.63 -20.61 -5.40
N SER A 2 -4.44 -19.61 -5.06
CA SER A 2 -5.78 -19.47 -5.61
C SER A 2 -5.61 -18.95 -7.02
N GLY A 3 -5.67 -19.85 -8.01
CA GLY A 3 -5.69 -19.43 -9.41
C GLY A 3 -6.84 -18.45 -9.62
N VAL A 4 -6.54 -17.23 -10.05
CA VAL A 4 -7.54 -16.24 -10.45
C VAL A 4 -8.37 -16.88 -11.55
N LYS A 5 -9.59 -17.34 -11.22
CA LYS A 5 -10.57 -17.72 -12.25
C LYS A 5 -10.95 -16.43 -12.95
N ALA A 6 -10.86 -16.43 -14.28
CA ALA A 6 -11.33 -15.31 -15.08
C ALA A 6 -12.78 -15.00 -14.66
N GLN A 7 -12.99 -13.82 -14.06
CA GLN A 7 -14.30 -13.37 -13.63
C GLN A 7 -15.12 -13.02 -14.86
N ASP A 8 -16.25 -13.68 -15.04
CA ASP A 8 -17.17 -13.40 -16.15
C ASP A 8 -18.06 -12.16 -15.90
N LYS A 9 -17.96 -11.56 -14.71
CA LYS A 9 -18.73 -10.38 -14.30
C LYS A 9 -17.81 -9.35 -13.64
N VAL A 10 -18.18 -8.08 -13.74
CA VAL A 10 -17.58 -7.00 -12.96
C VAL A 10 -17.97 -7.21 -11.49
N GLU A 11 -16.97 -7.20 -10.62
CA GLU A 11 -17.15 -7.19 -9.18
C GLU A 11 -16.87 -5.80 -8.65
N ALA A 12 -17.69 -5.35 -7.69
CA ALA A 12 -17.54 -4.08 -7.01
C ALA A 12 -17.37 -4.33 -5.51
N SER A 13 -16.51 -3.56 -4.89
CA SER A 13 -16.28 -3.58 -3.44
C SER A 13 -16.35 -2.16 -2.87
N VAL A 14 -16.79 -2.04 -1.63
CA VAL A 14 -16.74 -0.81 -0.84
C VAL A 14 -16.56 -1.20 0.61
N GLY A 15 -15.77 -0.45 1.34
CA GLY A 15 -15.50 -0.68 2.75
C GLY A 15 -14.82 0.51 3.40
N ALA A 16 -14.60 0.43 4.71
CA ALA A 16 -13.79 1.37 5.44
C ALA A 16 -13.19 0.66 6.65
N ASP A 17 -11.93 0.93 6.93
CA ASP A 17 -11.23 0.47 8.11
C ASP A 17 -11.12 1.61 9.14
N LEU A 18 -11.18 1.25 10.42
CA LEU A 18 -10.82 2.12 11.54
C LEU A 18 -9.53 1.58 12.12
N VAL A 19 -8.47 2.37 12.06
CA VAL A 19 -7.15 1.94 12.49
C VAL A 19 -6.63 2.81 13.64
N SER A 20 -5.86 2.23 14.54
CA SER A 20 -5.24 2.94 15.67
C SER A 20 -3.91 3.60 15.32
N GLY A 21 -3.35 3.29 14.16
CA GLY A 21 -2.11 3.85 13.64
C GLY A 21 -1.95 3.48 12.17
N TYR A 22 -1.34 4.34 11.39
CA TYR A 22 -1.07 4.11 9.98
C TYR A 22 0.44 4.00 9.75
N ILE A 23 0.90 2.76 9.61
CA ILE A 23 2.29 2.45 9.29
C ILE A 23 2.38 1.93 7.85
N TRP A 24 3.20 2.58 7.03
CA TRP A 24 3.39 2.21 5.64
C TRP A 24 4.87 2.08 5.29
N ARG A 25 5.30 0.87 4.90
CA ARG A 25 6.70 0.55 4.52
C ARG A 25 7.74 1.00 5.56
N GLY A 26 7.41 0.88 6.86
CA GLY A 26 8.25 1.30 7.97
C GLY A 26 8.18 2.79 8.32
N GLN A 27 7.29 3.54 7.71
CA GLN A 27 7.02 4.94 8.02
C GLN A 27 5.74 5.07 8.84
N ASP A 28 5.78 5.90 9.87
CA ASP A 28 4.59 6.30 10.65
C ASP A 28 3.94 7.49 9.94
N LEU A 29 2.75 7.27 9.35
CA LEU A 29 2.01 8.27 8.60
C LEU A 29 0.84 8.88 9.38
N GLY A 30 0.58 8.40 10.59
CA GLY A 30 -0.44 8.98 11.47
C GLY A 30 -1.03 8.04 12.51
N GLY A 31 -1.82 8.64 13.41
CA GLY A 31 -2.52 7.96 14.49
C GLY A 31 -3.83 7.33 14.07
N VAL A 32 -4.85 7.50 14.92
CA VAL A 32 -6.20 6.95 14.66
C VAL A 32 -6.78 7.59 13.39
N SER A 33 -7.17 6.76 12.45
CA SER A 33 -7.74 7.22 11.17
C SER A 33 -8.87 6.32 10.68
N ILE A 34 -9.73 6.87 9.82
CA ILE A 34 -10.67 6.12 9.00
C ILE A 34 -10.14 6.02 7.59
N GLN A 35 -10.18 4.80 7.03
CA GLN A 35 -9.58 4.48 5.75
C GLN A 35 -10.63 3.87 4.81
N PRO A 36 -11.43 4.70 4.11
CA PRO A 36 -12.42 4.23 3.14
C PRO A 36 -11.76 3.71 1.87
N GLY A 37 -12.37 2.69 1.27
CA GLY A 37 -11.94 2.14 -0.01
C GLY A 37 -13.11 1.71 -0.87
N ALA A 38 -12.93 1.78 -2.18
CA ALA A 38 -13.84 1.26 -3.18
C ALA A 38 -13.05 0.67 -4.36
N GLY A 39 -13.60 -0.36 -4.99
CA GLY A 39 -12.92 -1.01 -6.10
C GLY A 39 -13.87 -1.65 -7.09
N LEU A 40 -13.37 -1.81 -8.31
CA LEU A 40 -13.98 -2.58 -9.39
C LEU A 40 -12.95 -3.56 -9.93
N SER A 41 -13.36 -4.79 -10.24
CA SER A 41 -12.48 -5.75 -10.90
C SER A 41 -13.18 -6.51 -12.01
N TYR A 42 -12.43 -6.86 -13.05
CA TYR A 42 -12.90 -7.64 -14.19
C TYR A 42 -11.73 -8.30 -14.93
N LYS A 43 -11.75 -9.63 -15.02
CA LYS A 43 -10.77 -10.43 -15.79
C LYS A 43 -9.31 -10.11 -15.49
N GLY A 44 -9.00 -9.96 -14.21
CA GLY A 44 -7.65 -9.63 -13.75
C GLY A 44 -7.37 -8.12 -13.67
N PHE A 45 -8.12 -7.27 -14.37
CA PHE A 45 -8.01 -5.82 -14.20
C PHE A 45 -8.72 -5.36 -12.92
N SER A 46 -8.14 -4.36 -12.29
CA SER A 46 -8.71 -3.68 -11.13
C SER A 46 -8.55 -2.17 -11.22
N LEU A 47 -9.54 -1.46 -10.73
CA LEU A 47 -9.48 -0.02 -10.49
C LEU A 47 -9.97 0.21 -9.07
N SER A 48 -9.17 0.89 -8.26
CA SER A 48 -9.53 1.18 -6.88
C SER A 48 -9.22 2.62 -6.50
N ALA A 49 -10.00 3.11 -5.53
CA ALA A 49 -9.74 4.32 -4.78
C ALA A 49 -9.67 3.95 -3.31
N TRP A 50 -8.64 4.44 -2.64
CA TRP A 50 -8.46 4.30 -1.20
C TRP A 50 -8.07 5.65 -0.61
N GLY A 51 -8.38 5.88 0.66
CA GLY A 51 -7.98 7.10 1.32
C GLY A 51 -7.75 6.90 2.80
N SER A 52 -7.10 7.86 3.45
CA SER A 52 -6.90 7.92 4.89
C SER A 52 -7.19 9.32 5.40
N VAL A 53 -8.00 9.39 6.45
CA VAL A 53 -8.31 10.64 7.15
C VAL A 53 -8.07 10.45 8.63
N GLY A 54 -7.00 11.04 9.14
CA GLY A 54 -6.69 11.04 10.56
C GLY A 54 -7.64 11.92 11.36
N PHE A 55 -7.77 11.63 12.65
CA PHE A 55 -8.67 12.38 13.56
C PHE A 55 -8.00 13.59 14.18
N GLU A 56 -6.68 13.68 14.10
CA GLU A 56 -5.95 14.88 14.53
C GLU A 56 -5.82 15.89 13.39
N GLY A 57 -5.86 17.17 13.72
CA GLY A 57 -5.81 18.24 12.72
C GLY A 57 -4.50 18.31 11.92
N THR A 58 -3.43 17.77 12.49
CA THR A 58 -2.08 17.69 11.89
C THR A 58 -1.86 16.43 11.06
N ASP A 59 -2.76 15.43 11.16
CA ASP A 59 -2.61 14.19 10.44
C ASP A 59 -2.64 14.41 8.92
N THR A 60 -1.83 13.64 8.22
CA THR A 60 -1.86 13.58 6.76
C THR A 60 -3.20 12.99 6.30
N LYS A 61 -3.76 13.59 5.26
CA LYS A 61 -4.87 13.04 4.50
C LYS A 61 -4.34 12.52 3.18
N GLU A 62 -4.82 11.36 2.79
CA GLU A 62 -4.34 10.65 1.60
C GLU A 62 -5.49 10.18 0.73
N LEU A 63 -5.28 10.23 -0.58
CA LEU A 63 -6.17 9.63 -1.58
C LEU A 63 -5.30 8.96 -2.64
N ASP A 64 -5.53 7.66 -2.82
CA ASP A 64 -4.84 6.81 -3.78
C ASP A 64 -5.81 6.33 -4.85
N LEU A 65 -5.38 6.42 -6.10
CA LEU A 65 -6.08 5.83 -7.22
C LEU A 65 -5.16 4.78 -7.87
N THR A 66 -5.60 3.53 -7.89
CA THR A 66 -4.78 2.43 -8.41
C THR A 66 -5.47 1.74 -9.59
N LEU A 67 -4.72 1.56 -10.68
CA LEU A 67 -5.05 0.66 -11.78
C LEU A 67 -4.12 -0.55 -11.70
N GLY A 68 -4.68 -1.75 -11.66
CA GLY A 68 -3.93 -3.00 -11.53
C GLY A 68 -4.32 -4.04 -12.57
N TYR A 69 -3.42 -5.02 -12.76
CA TYR A 69 -3.68 -6.25 -13.50
C TYR A 69 -2.95 -7.42 -12.86
N GLU A 70 -3.67 -8.53 -12.71
CA GLU A 70 -3.14 -9.77 -12.14
C GLU A 70 -3.43 -10.95 -13.05
N TYR A 71 -2.42 -11.82 -13.24
CA TYR A 71 -2.57 -13.06 -13.97
C TYR A 71 -1.49 -14.08 -13.57
N GLY A 72 -1.90 -15.30 -13.19
CA GLY A 72 -0.98 -16.44 -12.98
C GLY A 72 0.08 -16.19 -11.89
N GLY A 73 -0.24 -15.46 -10.84
CA GLY A 73 0.68 -15.07 -9.77
C GLY A 73 1.45 -13.78 -10.07
N PHE A 74 1.48 -13.31 -11.31
CA PHE A 74 2.07 -12.02 -11.68
C PHE A 74 1.08 -10.89 -11.42
N SER A 75 1.57 -9.78 -10.90
CA SER A 75 0.82 -8.54 -10.73
C SER A 75 1.60 -7.33 -11.24
N VAL A 76 0.88 -6.37 -11.80
CA VAL A 76 1.38 -5.05 -12.14
C VAL A 76 0.34 -4.00 -11.78
N GLY A 77 0.78 -2.87 -11.28
CA GLY A 77 -0.10 -1.76 -10.94
C GLY A 77 0.56 -0.40 -11.11
N VAL A 78 -0.27 0.62 -11.22
CA VAL A 78 0.13 2.01 -11.15
C VAL A 78 -0.78 2.69 -10.15
N THR A 79 -0.17 3.37 -9.18
CA THR A 79 -0.88 4.14 -8.15
C THR A 79 -0.52 5.61 -8.25
N ASP A 80 -1.53 6.45 -8.21
CA ASP A 80 -1.45 7.88 -8.00
C ASP A 80 -1.73 8.15 -6.52
N TYR A 81 -0.71 8.55 -5.78
CA TYR A 81 -0.79 8.97 -4.38
C TYR A 81 -0.94 10.48 -4.31
N TRP A 82 -1.93 10.97 -3.61
CA TRP A 82 -2.07 12.38 -3.27
C TRP A 82 -2.11 12.56 -1.76
N PHE A 83 -1.24 13.45 -1.26
CA PHE A 83 -1.12 13.76 0.15
C PHE A 83 -1.40 15.24 0.42
N THR A 84 -2.04 15.53 1.56
CA THR A 84 -2.21 16.88 2.09
C THR A 84 -2.26 16.86 3.61
N SER A 85 -1.76 17.92 4.24
CA SER A 85 -1.85 18.10 5.69
C SER A 85 -2.05 19.59 6.04
N ALA A 86 -2.30 19.90 7.31
CA ALA A 86 -2.38 21.29 7.76
C ALA A 86 -1.05 22.03 7.57
N ASP A 87 0.09 21.33 7.77
CA ASP A 87 1.43 21.91 7.66
C ASP A 87 1.95 21.95 6.22
N SER A 88 1.38 21.12 5.35
CA SER A 88 1.71 21.07 3.92
C SER A 88 0.42 20.94 3.09
N PRO A 89 -0.36 22.04 2.97
CA PRO A 89 -1.61 22.01 2.24
C PRO A 89 -1.37 21.88 0.74
N ALA A 90 -2.00 20.88 0.13
CA ALA A 90 -1.89 20.61 -1.29
C ALA A 90 -3.28 20.52 -1.94
N ARG A 91 -3.38 20.99 -3.19
CA ARG A 91 -4.60 20.84 -3.99
C ARG A 91 -4.50 19.56 -4.82
N TYR A 92 -5.60 18.83 -4.92
CA TYR A 92 -5.64 17.64 -5.77
C TYR A 92 -5.29 17.91 -7.24
N SER A 93 -5.52 19.10 -7.76
CA SER A 93 -5.18 19.49 -9.13
C SER A 93 -3.69 19.77 -9.38
N ASP A 94 -2.88 19.74 -8.33
CA ASP A 94 -1.43 20.03 -8.42
C ASP A 94 -0.62 18.74 -8.63
N TYR A 95 -0.79 18.14 -9.80
CA TYR A 95 -0.18 16.86 -10.17
C TYR A 95 1.35 16.85 -10.19
N LYS A 96 1.98 17.99 -10.27
CA LYS A 96 3.44 18.07 -10.33
C LYS A 96 4.08 17.95 -8.95
N ASP A 97 3.51 18.67 -7.97
CA ASP A 97 4.19 18.87 -6.69
C ASP A 97 3.48 18.13 -5.52
N ALA A 98 2.20 17.75 -5.69
CA ALA A 98 1.40 17.10 -4.65
C ALA A 98 1.08 15.61 -4.92
N HIS A 99 1.47 15.08 -6.07
CA HIS A 99 1.25 13.69 -6.42
C HIS A 99 2.54 12.91 -6.53
N THR A 100 2.45 11.62 -6.22
CA THR A 100 3.50 10.62 -6.48
C THR A 100 2.89 9.51 -7.30
N PHE A 101 3.48 9.21 -8.46
CA PHE A 101 3.06 8.08 -9.28
C PHE A 101 4.05 6.94 -9.12
N GLU A 102 3.53 5.79 -8.67
CA GLU A 102 4.31 4.59 -8.43
C GLU A 102 3.88 3.47 -9.39
N VAL A 103 4.85 2.76 -9.93
CA VAL A 103 4.64 1.47 -10.58
C VAL A 103 4.99 0.35 -9.60
N ALA A 104 4.12 -0.66 -9.54
CA ALA A 104 4.30 -1.86 -8.75
C ALA A 104 4.41 -3.08 -9.68
N LEU A 105 5.34 -3.99 -9.37
CA LEU A 105 5.47 -5.31 -9.99
C LEU A 105 5.53 -6.36 -8.89
N GLY A 106 4.78 -7.45 -9.03
CA GLY A 106 4.75 -8.51 -8.04
C GLY A 106 4.71 -9.90 -8.65
N TYR A 107 5.16 -10.87 -7.88
CA TYR A 107 4.96 -12.28 -8.19
C TYR A 107 4.70 -13.09 -6.92
N ASP A 108 3.59 -13.81 -6.91
CA ASP A 108 3.20 -14.76 -5.87
C ASP A 108 3.60 -16.18 -6.27
N PHE A 109 4.58 -16.75 -5.55
CA PHE A 109 5.02 -18.14 -5.70
C PHE A 109 4.18 -19.13 -4.87
N GLY A 110 3.18 -18.64 -4.14
CA GLY A 110 2.36 -19.38 -3.18
C GLY A 110 2.90 -19.26 -1.75
N PRO A 111 4.02 -19.92 -1.39
CA PRO A 111 4.60 -19.79 -0.04
C PRO A 111 5.20 -18.43 0.25
N VAL A 112 5.61 -17.70 -0.79
CA VAL A 112 6.30 -16.41 -0.70
C VAL A 112 5.83 -15.52 -1.84
N ALA A 113 5.62 -14.24 -1.57
CA ALA A 113 5.42 -13.22 -2.59
C ALA A 113 6.58 -12.23 -2.58
N VAL A 114 6.93 -11.72 -3.76
CA VAL A 114 7.97 -10.70 -3.94
C VAL A 114 7.37 -9.53 -4.69
N ASN A 115 7.61 -8.31 -4.20
CA ASN A 115 7.10 -7.10 -4.82
C ASN A 115 8.22 -6.07 -5.00
N TRP A 116 8.12 -5.30 -6.07
CA TRP A 116 8.97 -4.16 -6.37
C TRP A 116 8.11 -2.94 -6.70
N PHE A 117 8.48 -1.80 -6.15
CA PHE A 117 7.79 -0.53 -6.30
C PHE A 117 8.79 0.55 -6.68
N THR A 118 8.40 1.47 -7.57
CA THR A 118 9.24 2.60 -7.97
C THR A 118 8.39 3.83 -8.25
N ASN A 119 8.70 4.94 -7.60
CA ASN A 119 8.14 6.23 -7.90
C ASN A 119 8.73 6.73 -9.22
N PHE A 120 7.91 6.98 -10.24
CA PHE A 120 8.39 7.27 -11.59
C PHE A 120 7.98 8.67 -12.10
N ALA A 121 7.01 9.32 -11.47
CA ALA A 121 6.56 10.67 -11.82
C ALA A 121 5.99 11.42 -10.61
N GLY A 122 5.85 12.72 -10.71
CA GLY A 122 5.48 13.60 -9.60
C GLY A 122 6.64 13.72 -8.60
N SER A 123 6.36 13.55 -7.32
CA SER A 123 7.38 13.50 -6.27
C SER A 123 8.06 12.12 -6.25
N VAL A 124 9.19 12.02 -6.94
CA VAL A 124 9.92 10.74 -7.09
C VAL A 124 10.95 10.47 -6.00
N GLY A 125 11.02 11.36 -5.01
CA GLY A 125 12.09 11.37 -4.01
C GLY A 125 13.40 11.92 -4.58
N VAL A 126 14.27 12.42 -3.69
CA VAL A 126 15.58 12.96 -4.05
C VAL A 126 16.69 12.25 -3.28
N ASN A 127 17.89 12.23 -3.85
CA ASN A 127 19.10 11.76 -3.20
C ASN A 127 19.82 12.90 -2.42
N GLU A 128 20.97 12.62 -1.81
CA GLU A 128 21.78 13.59 -1.05
C GLU A 128 22.22 14.80 -1.88
N ASP A 129 22.35 14.65 -3.19
CA ASP A 129 22.70 15.74 -4.12
C ASP A 129 21.48 16.57 -4.56
N GLY A 130 20.28 16.25 -4.07
CA GLY A 130 19.02 16.89 -4.48
C GLY A 130 18.56 16.51 -5.90
N LYS A 131 19.04 15.39 -6.44
CA LYS A 131 18.63 14.87 -7.76
C LYS A 131 17.55 13.82 -7.58
N ASP A 132 16.68 13.68 -8.59
CA ASP A 132 15.65 12.64 -8.65
C ASP A 132 16.23 11.26 -8.33
N ALA A 133 15.68 10.63 -7.31
CA ALA A 133 16.15 9.33 -6.83
C ALA A 133 15.30 8.17 -7.36
N TYR A 134 14.10 8.44 -7.90
CA TYR A 134 13.15 7.40 -8.27
C TYR A 134 13.01 6.38 -7.15
N ALA A 135 12.61 6.89 -5.98
CA ALA A 135 12.56 6.12 -4.74
C ALA A 135 11.90 4.77 -4.95
N SER A 136 12.63 3.72 -4.61
CA SER A 136 12.16 2.35 -4.82
C SER A 136 12.16 1.57 -3.52
N TYR A 137 11.21 0.63 -3.45
CA TYR A 137 11.04 -0.28 -2.33
C TYR A 137 10.80 -1.68 -2.87
N PHE A 138 11.33 -2.69 -2.20
CA PHE A 138 10.95 -4.06 -2.49
C PHE A 138 10.64 -4.80 -1.19
N SER A 139 9.76 -5.79 -1.29
CA SER A 139 9.42 -6.62 -0.15
C SER A 139 9.37 -8.10 -0.51
N VAL A 140 9.59 -8.91 0.51
CA VAL A 140 9.36 -10.34 0.49
C VAL A 140 8.43 -10.65 1.63
N SER A 141 7.29 -11.29 1.34
CA SER A 141 6.28 -11.65 2.33
C SER A 141 5.97 -13.15 2.28
N ALA A 142 5.60 -13.70 3.43
CA ALA A 142 5.22 -15.10 3.59
C ALA A 142 3.97 -15.21 4.46
N PRO A 143 2.83 -15.67 3.92
CA PRO A 143 1.64 -15.95 4.70
C PRO A 143 1.75 -17.31 5.40
N PHE A 144 1.23 -17.43 6.61
CA PHE A 144 1.12 -18.68 7.35
C PHE A 144 -0.06 -18.62 8.35
N SER A 145 -0.52 -19.78 8.82
CA SER A 145 -1.57 -19.82 9.84
C SER A 145 -1.02 -20.50 11.10
N LEU A 146 -1.26 -19.89 12.25
CA LEU A 146 -0.84 -20.40 13.55
C LEU A 146 -1.90 -20.08 14.61
N GLY A 147 -2.35 -21.09 15.34
CA GLY A 147 -3.32 -20.92 16.45
C GLY A 147 -4.69 -20.43 16.01
N GLY A 148 -5.12 -20.69 14.76
CA GLY A 148 -6.39 -20.23 14.20
C GLY A 148 -6.42 -18.74 13.89
N ILE A 149 -5.24 -18.17 13.71
CA ILE A 149 -4.99 -16.79 13.28
C ILE A 149 -4.17 -16.87 11.99
N ASP A 150 -4.50 -16.02 11.02
CA ASP A 150 -3.72 -15.89 9.80
C ASP A 150 -2.67 -14.78 9.98
N TRP A 151 -1.45 -15.12 9.61
CA TRP A 151 -0.28 -14.27 9.77
C TRP A 151 0.38 -13.98 8.44
N THR A 152 0.98 -12.82 8.33
CA THR A 152 1.89 -12.48 7.23
C THR A 152 3.16 -11.87 7.82
N ALA A 153 4.29 -12.52 7.58
CA ALA A 153 5.61 -11.93 7.86
C ALA A 153 6.12 -11.24 6.60
N GLU A 154 6.64 -10.01 6.74
CA GLU A 154 7.23 -9.28 5.63
C GLU A 154 8.55 -8.64 6.05
N ILE A 155 9.51 -8.64 5.13
CA ILE A 155 10.71 -7.81 5.17
C ILE A 155 10.74 -6.94 3.94
N GLY A 156 10.98 -5.64 4.15
CA GLY A 156 11.05 -4.66 3.08
C GLY A 156 12.29 -3.79 3.16
N ALA A 157 12.77 -3.38 2.00
CA ALA A 157 14.00 -2.61 1.90
C ALA A 157 13.95 -1.62 0.74
N THR A 158 14.76 -0.58 0.83
CA THR A 158 15.05 0.35 -0.26
C THR A 158 16.45 0.06 -0.82
N PRO A 159 16.61 -0.01 -2.17
CA PRO A 159 17.87 -0.41 -2.78
C PRO A 159 18.93 0.69 -2.85
N TRP A 160 18.52 1.97 -2.76
CA TRP A 160 19.43 3.11 -2.84
C TRP A 160 18.95 4.32 -2.03
N ALA A 161 19.85 5.30 -1.83
CA ALA A 161 19.58 6.50 -1.05
C ALA A 161 18.46 7.34 -1.66
N ASN A 162 17.49 7.71 -0.84
CA ASN A 162 16.42 8.64 -1.17
C ASN A 162 15.82 9.24 0.12
N ASP A 163 15.15 10.35 0.03
CA ASP A 163 14.44 10.98 1.15
C ASP A 163 13.12 10.29 1.48
N PHE A 164 12.55 9.59 0.50
CA PHE A 164 11.21 9.04 0.60
C PHE A 164 11.12 7.86 1.59
N TYR A 165 12.09 6.94 1.57
CA TYR A 165 12.04 5.71 2.37
C TYR A 165 13.17 5.57 3.39
N ASN A 166 14.32 6.18 3.21
CA ASN A 166 15.48 5.90 4.05
C ASN A 166 16.20 7.11 4.62
N GLY A 167 15.65 8.32 4.43
CA GLY A 167 16.22 9.54 4.97
C GLY A 167 17.65 9.79 4.50
N TYR A 168 17.93 9.59 3.20
CA TYR A 168 19.24 9.73 2.55
C TYR A 168 20.31 8.76 3.02
N SER A 169 19.97 7.65 3.72
CA SER A 169 21.02 6.69 4.07
C SER A 169 21.63 6.07 2.82
N ASN A 170 22.96 6.00 2.80
CA ASN A 170 23.72 5.55 1.64
C ASN A 170 23.43 4.09 1.29
N GLY A 171 22.88 3.88 0.11
CA GLY A 171 22.68 2.57 -0.50
C GLY A 171 21.50 1.78 0.09
N PHE A 172 21.65 0.47 0.10
CA PHE A 172 20.64 -0.49 0.56
C PHE A 172 20.34 -0.34 2.05
N LYS A 173 19.05 -0.32 2.39
CA LYS A 173 18.59 -0.29 3.78
C LYS A 173 17.33 -1.13 3.95
N VAL A 174 17.31 -2.05 4.91
CA VAL A 174 16.07 -2.66 5.41
C VAL A 174 15.29 -1.57 6.15
N SER A 175 14.13 -1.21 5.63
CA SER A 175 13.29 -0.13 6.14
C SER A 175 12.08 -0.64 6.92
N ALA A 176 11.66 -1.89 6.69
CA ALA A 176 10.53 -2.49 7.36
C ALA A 176 10.77 -3.97 7.68
N ILE A 177 10.37 -4.38 8.86
CA ILE A 177 10.14 -5.78 9.23
C ILE A 177 8.79 -5.79 9.93
N SER A 178 7.83 -6.52 9.39
CA SER A 178 6.48 -6.57 9.94
C SER A 178 5.99 -7.99 10.15
N LEU A 179 5.12 -8.13 11.10
CA LEU A 179 4.35 -9.34 11.36
C LEU A 179 2.90 -8.91 11.54
N GLN A 180 2.07 -9.18 10.57
CA GLN A 180 0.65 -8.87 10.60
C GLN A 180 -0.14 -10.10 11.04
N ALA A 181 -1.11 -9.91 11.93
CA ALA A 181 -2.09 -10.91 12.32
C ALA A 181 -3.47 -10.50 11.83
N SER A 182 -4.26 -11.44 11.34
CA SER A 182 -5.65 -11.20 10.97
C SER A 182 -6.56 -12.31 11.45
N LYS A 183 -7.77 -11.92 11.86
CA LYS A 183 -8.80 -12.85 12.28
C LYS A 183 -10.18 -12.30 12.00
N GLU A 184 -11.02 -13.11 11.41
CA GLU A 184 -12.45 -12.81 11.25
C GLU A 184 -13.22 -13.23 12.51
N ILE A 185 -13.96 -12.30 13.11
CA ILE A 185 -14.84 -12.57 14.24
C ILE A 185 -16.28 -12.58 13.75
N LYS A 186 -16.91 -13.75 13.74
CA LYS A 186 -18.32 -13.88 13.40
C LYS A 186 -19.18 -13.24 14.51
N ILE A 187 -19.94 -12.21 14.17
CA ILE A 187 -20.85 -11.51 15.09
C ILE A 187 -22.28 -12.06 14.94
N THR A 188 -22.74 -12.27 13.70
CA THR A 188 -24.02 -12.90 13.37
C THR A 188 -23.83 -13.88 12.22
N ASP A 189 -24.90 -14.57 11.79
CA ASP A 189 -24.82 -15.46 10.63
C ASP A 189 -24.57 -14.74 9.30
N SER A 190 -24.86 -13.45 9.24
CA SER A 190 -24.69 -12.60 8.05
C SER A 190 -23.66 -11.49 8.21
N PHE A 191 -23.00 -11.38 9.37
CA PHE A 191 -22.03 -10.34 9.62
C PHE A 191 -20.84 -10.85 10.41
N SER A 192 -19.66 -10.62 9.88
CA SER A 192 -18.37 -10.85 10.53
C SER A 192 -17.58 -9.56 10.59
N LEU A 193 -16.78 -9.39 11.63
CA LEU A 193 -15.86 -8.26 11.82
C LEU A 193 -14.44 -8.76 11.57
N PRO A 194 -13.75 -8.32 10.52
CA PRO A 194 -12.33 -8.57 10.37
C PRO A 194 -11.54 -7.71 11.35
N LEU A 195 -10.61 -8.33 12.07
CA LEU A 195 -9.63 -7.67 12.93
C LEU A 195 -8.25 -7.99 12.43
N TRP A 196 -7.36 -6.99 12.46
CA TRP A 196 -5.96 -7.14 12.11
C TRP A 196 -5.08 -6.21 12.96
N ALA A 197 -3.82 -6.61 13.12
CA ALA A 197 -2.81 -5.89 13.88
C ALA A 197 -1.42 -6.15 13.28
#